data_ab7c4922dc855581075a052e78530b4c
#
_entry.id   ab7c4922dc855581075a052e78530b4c
#
_cell.length_a   1.000
_cell.length_b   1.000
_cell.length_c   1.000
_cell.angle_alpha   90.00
_cell.angle_beta   90.00
_cell.angle_gamma   90.00
#
_symmetry.space_group_name_H-M   'P 1'
#
loop_
_entity.id
_entity.type
_entity.pdbx_description
1 polymer ?
#
loop_
_entity_poly.entity_id
_entity_poly.type
_entity_poly.pdbx_seq_one_letter_code
_entity_poly.pdbx_strand_id
1 'polypeptide(L)'
;AYFVFGMVLEQLINAAVLGTGSSAVSAFLLGHPWLYAVYGGLSAGILEETARFLVYRTMLKDSVGRENAVTFGIGFGGLECIMVLGLTVLSTLMMSISFNNMGAEAFAAQYANSEYQIVLETIAEINAISPLAGVMNCVERAAVFALQIELSVLMFGVVRSQKFWLYPVS
;
A
#
# COMPACT_ATOMS: atom_id res chain seq x y z
N ALA A 1 -0.98 6.58 -12.38
CA ALA A 1 -0.08 7.19 -11.40
C ALA A 1 0.19 6.21 -10.24
N TYR A 2 -0.81 5.78 -9.47
CA TYR A 2 -0.62 4.87 -8.33
C TYR A 2 0.21 3.62 -8.69
N PHE A 3 -0.14 2.91 -9.76
CA PHE A 3 0.58 1.70 -10.18
C PHE A 3 2.09 1.93 -10.36
N VAL A 4 2.48 3.04 -11.00
CA VAL A 4 3.90 3.33 -11.26
C VAL A 4 4.62 3.76 -9.99
N PHE A 5 4.04 4.66 -9.21
CA PHE A 5 4.70 5.25 -8.04
C PHE A 5 4.54 4.38 -6.78
N GLY A 6 3.32 3.92 -6.47
CA GLY A 6 3.05 3.12 -5.28
C GLY A 6 3.46 1.65 -5.41
N MET A 7 3.36 1.05 -6.61
CA MET A 7 3.69 -0.37 -6.75
C MET A 7 5.09 -0.62 -7.35
N VAL A 8 5.52 0.16 -8.34
CA VAL A 8 6.80 -0.10 -9.00
C VAL A 8 7.93 0.66 -8.32
N LEU A 9 7.83 1.99 -8.21
CA LEU A 9 8.93 2.80 -7.65
C LEU A 9 9.12 2.55 -6.16
N GLU A 10 8.05 2.42 -5.40
CA GLU A 10 8.13 2.11 -3.97
C GLU A 10 8.80 0.76 -3.73
N GLN A 11 8.43 -0.27 -4.49
CA GLN A 11 9.08 -1.58 -4.39
C GLN A 11 10.57 -1.53 -4.77
N LEU A 12 10.95 -0.73 -5.78
CA LEU A 12 12.36 -0.55 -6.14
C LEU A 12 13.14 0.16 -5.04
N ILE A 13 12.56 1.19 -4.41
CA ILE A 13 13.18 1.89 -3.28
C ILE A 13 13.30 0.95 -2.09
N ASN A 14 12.24 0.23 -1.75
CA ASN A 14 12.26 -0.74 -0.66
C ASN A 14 13.28 -1.87 -0.92
N ALA A 15 13.38 -2.35 -2.16
CA ALA A 15 14.41 -3.32 -2.53
C ALA A 15 15.84 -2.75 -2.41
N ALA A 16 16.04 -1.49 -2.75
CA ALA A 16 17.35 -0.83 -2.63
C ALA A 16 17.74 -0.56 -1.16
N VAL A 17 16.79 -0.17 -0.32
CA VAL A 17 17.04 0.21 1.09
C VAL A 17 17.02 -1.02 2.02
N LEU A 18 16.09 -1.94 1.80
CA LEU A 18 15.81 -3.08 2.69
C LEU A 18 16.25 -4.43 2.11
N GLY A 19 16.35 -4.53 0.79
CA GLY A 19 16.30 -5.78 0.02
C GLY A 19 17.41 -6.79 0.26
N THR A 20 18.53 -6.43 0.86
CA THR A 20 19.59 -7.41 1.16
C THR A 20 19.71 -7.78 2.63
N GLY A 21 19.01 -7.07 3.52
CA GLY A 21 19.12 -7.25 4.97
C GLY A 21 20.56 -7.09 5.53
N SER A 22 21.53 -6.97 4.64
CA SER A 22 22.96 -6.95 4.96
C SER A 22 23.53 -5.52 5.09
N SER A 23 22.78 -4.49 4.67
CA SER A 23 23.22 -3.11 4.87
C SER A 23 23.02 -2.67 6.31
N ALA A 24 23.91 -1.82 6.84
CA ALA A 24 23.76 -1.25 8.18
C ALA A 24 22.42 -0.48 8.34
N VAL A 25 21.93 0.12 7.26
CA VAL A 25 20.66 0.85 7.22
C VAL A 25 19.49 -0.10 7.34
N SER A 26 19.46 -1.20 6.58
CA SER A 26 18.36 -2.17 6.66
C SER A 26 18.32 -2.85 8.03
N ALA A 27 19.47 -3.26 8.57
CA ALA A 27 19.57 -3.85 9.91
C ALA A 27 19.09 -2.87 11.00
N PHE A 28 19.44 -1.59 10.89
CA PHE A 28 18.99 -0.56 11.82
C PHE A 28 17.48 -0.33 11.75
N LEU A 29 16.91 -0.20 10.54
CA LEU A 29 15.47 0.02 10.36
C LEU A 29 14.67 -1.19 10.83
N LEU A 30 15.06 -2.41 10.46
CA LEU A 30 14.38 -3.64 10.86
C LEU A 30 14.49 -3.91 12.37
N GLY A 31 15.57 -3.44 13.02
CA GLY A 31 15.74 -3.50 14.46
C GLY A 31 14.87 -2.50 15.25
N HIS A 32 14.25 -1.53 14.59
CA HIS A 32 13.45 -0.48 15.23
C HIS A 32 12.07 -0.35 14.55
N PRO A 33 11.05 -1.08 14.97
CA PRO A 33 9.74 -1.13 14.28
C PRO A 33 9.10 0.23 14.03
N TRP A 34 9.23 1.18 14.96
CA TRP A 34 8.68 2.51 14.79
C TRP A 34 9.41 3.33 13.71
N LEU A 35 10.74 3.19 13.59
CA LEU A 35 11.52 3.82 12.51
C LEU A 35 11.17 3.21 11.16
N TYR A 36 10.97 1.89 11.12
CA TYR A 36 10.51 1.19 9.93
C TYR A 36 9.14 1.71 9.48
N ALA A 37 8.20 1.90 10.42
CA ALA A 37 6.89 2.46 10.12
C ALA A 37 6.98 3.91 9.60
N VAL A 38 7.83 4.75 10.20
CA VAL A 38 8.08 6.12 9.74
C VAL A 38 8.70 6.12 8.34
N TYR A 39 9.69 5.27 8.09
CA TYR A 39 10.30 5.13 6.76
C TYR A 39 9.26 4.73 5.72
N GLY A 40 8.45 3.70 6.00
CA GLY A 40 7.40 3.23 5.09
C GLY A 40 6.36 4.32 4.80
N GLY A 41 5.86 4.99 5.83
CA GLY A 41 4.88 6.07 5.67
C GLY A 41 5.43 7.27 4.89
N LEU A 42 6.69 7.68 5.15
CA LEU A 42 7.32 8.79 4.43
C LEU A 42 7.62 8.42 2.97
N SER A 43 8.13 7.22 2.70
CA SER A 43 8.46 6.80 1.34
C SER A 43 7.20 6.70 0.48
N ALA A 44 6.15 6.06 0.98
CA ALA A 44 4.86 5.97 0.30
C ALA A 44 4.25 7.37 0.08
N GLY A 45 4.16 8.19 1.15
CA GLY A 45 3.59 9.53 1.07
C GLY A 45 4.29 10.42 0.05
N ILE A 46 5.64 10.49 0.08
CA ILE A 46 6.40 11.30 -0.89
C ILE A 46 6.15 10.83 -2.32
N LEU A 47 6.13 9.53 -2.57
CA LEU A 47 5.90 8.97 -3.91
C LEU A 47 4.47 9.24 -4.40
N GLU A 48 3.49 9.06 -3.54
CA GLU A 48 2.09 9.29 -3.88
C GLU A 48 1.80 10.78 -4.13
N GLU A 49 2.31 11.68 -3.28
CA GLU A 49 2.14 13.11 -3.49
C GLU A 49 2.89 13.60 -4.75
N THR A 50 4.07 13.05 -5.01
CA THR A 50 4.78 13.33 -6.27
C THR A 50 3.97 12.86 -7.48
N ALA A 51 3.36 11.68 -7.40
CA ALA A 51 2.49 11.15 -8.46
C ALA A 51 1.28 12.07 -8.71
N ARG A 52 0.59 12.51 -7.65
CA ARG A 52 -0.54 13.45 -7.74
C ARG A 52 -0.11 14.78 -8.36
N PHE A 53 0.99 15.35 -7.84
CA PHE A 53 1.54 16.60 -8.35
C PHE A 53 1.82 16.53 -9.85
N LEU A 54 2.52 15.49 -10.30
CA LEU A 54 2.84 15.30 -11.71
C LEU A 54 1.60 15.16 -12.58
N VAL A 55 0.61 14.38 -12.15
CA VAL A 55 -0.63 14.21 -12.90
C VAL A 55 -1.39 15.53 -13.05
N TYR A 56 -1.54 16.30 -11.97
CA TYR A 56 -2.22 17.59 -12.04
C TYR A 56 -1.47 18.61 -12.89
N ARG A 57 -0.13 18.57 -12.86
CA ARG A 57 0.69 19.51 -13.63
C ARG A 57 0.79 19.16 -15.10
N THR A 58 0.62 17.89 -15.48
CA THR A 58 0.81 17.42 -16.87
C THR A 58 -0.49 16.99 -17.52
N MET A 59 -1.16 15.98 -16.97
CA MET A 59 -2.32 15.34 -17.58
C MET A 59 -3.61 16.12 -17.32
N LEU A 60 -3.76 16.70 -16.13
CA LEU A 60 -4.96 17.40 -15.69
C LEU A 60 -4.74 18.93 -15.60
N LYS A 61 -3.72 19.45 -16.30
CA LYS A 61 -3.37 20.87 -16.28
C LYS A 61 -4.52 21.80 -16.71
N ASP A 62 -5.34 21.35 -17.65
CA ASP A 62 -6.47 22.10 -18.21
C ASP A 62 -7.78 21.86 -17.44
N SER A 63 -7.78 20.98 -16.45
CA SER A 63 -8.93 20.69 -15.60
C SER A 63 -9.20 21.86 -14.66
N VAL A 64 -10.43 22.40 -14.67
CA VAL A 64 -10.78 23.64 -13.94
C VAL A 64 -11.56 23.35 -12.68
N GLY A 65 -12.35 22.27 -12.64
CA GLY A 65 -13.30 21.98 -11.58
C GLY A 65 -12.71 21.09 -10.47
N ARG A 66 -13.17 21.30 -9.23
CA ARG A 66 -12.82 20.44 -8.09
C ARG A 66 -13.32 19.01 -8.25
N GLU A 67 -14.38 18.80 -9.04
CA GLU A 67 -14.92 17.49 -9.37
C GLU A 67 -13.88 16.58 -10.03
N ASN A 68 -12.98 17.15 -10.84
CA ASN A 68 -11.87 16.40 -11.43
C ASN A 68 -10.88 15.91 -10.37
N ALA A 69 -10.64 16.70 -9.33
CA ALA A 69 -9.78 16.30 -8.22
C ALA A 69 -10.40 15.18 -7.39
N VAL A 70 -11.70 15.28 -7.10
CA VAL A 70 -12.45 14.23 -6.39
C VAL A 70 -12.47 12.94 -7.22
N THR A 71 -12.77 13.03 -8.52
CA THR A 71 -12.77 11.85 -9.42
C THR A 71 -11.40 11.21 -9.49
N PHE A 72 -10.33 12.00 -9.58
CA PHE A 72 -8.97 11.48 -9.56
C PHE A 72 -8.65 10.80 -8.20
N GLY A 73 -9.03 11.42 -7.08
CA GLY A 73 -8.85 10.85 -5.74
C GLY A 73 -9.59 9.52 -5.55
N ILE A 74 -10.84 9.43 -6.05
CA ILE A 74 -11.60 8.17 -6.05
C ILE A 74 -10.88 7.11 -6.87
N GLY A 75 -10.38 7.45 -8.05
CA GLY A 75 -9.64 6.51 -8.90
C GLY A 75 -8.30 6.08 -8.30
N PHE A 76 -7.57 7.01 -7.69
CA PHE A 76 -6.28 6.75 -7.06
C PHE A 76 -6.43 5.88 -5.81
N GLY A 77 -7.25 6.30 -4.85
CA GLY A 77 -7.51 5.56 -3.61
C GLY A 77 -8.29 4.26 -3.82
N GLY A 78 -9.21 4.23 -4.80
CA GLY A 78 -9.92 3.01 -5.16
C GLY A 78 -8.98 1.94 -5.73
N LEU A 79 -8.04 2.32 -6.60
CA LEU A 79 -7.04 1.39 -7.11
C LEU A 79 -6.11 0.90 -5.98
N GLU A 80 -5.69 1.78 -5.08
CA GLU A 80 -4.92 1.40 -3.89
C GLU A 80 -5.66 0.38 -3.04
N CYS A 81 -6.93 0.63 -2.70
CA CYS A 81 -7.74 -0.31 -1.92
C CYS A 81 -7.89 -1.68 -2.61
N ILE A 82 -8.08 -1.71 -3.93
CA ILE A 82 -8.18 -2.96 -4.69
C ILE A 82 -6.83 -3.70 -4.68
N MET A 83 -5.72 -3.00 -4.88
CA MET A 83 -4.40 -3.63 -4.94
C MET A 83 -3.91 -4.10 -3.56
N VAL A 84 -4.08 -3.28 -2.53
CA VAL A 84 -3.57 -3.60 -1.19
C VAL A 84 -4.50 -4.58 -0.46
N LEU A 85 -5.79 -4.26 -0.35
CA LEU A 85 -6.73 -5.10 0.40
C LEU A 85 -7.35 -6.19 -0.49
N GLY A 86 -7.81 -5.82 -1.68
CA GLY A 86 -8.54 -6.73 -2.57
C GLY A 86 -7.72 -7.95 -2.97
N LEU A 87 -6.48 -7.73 -3.42
CA LEU A 87 -5.59 -8.84 -3.80
C LEU A 87 -5.15 -9.66 -2.57
N THR A 88 -4.89 -9.01 -1.44
CA THR A 88 -4.51 -9.71 -0.20
C THR A 88 -5.67 -10.60 0.29
N VAL A 89 -6.88 -10.07 0.36
CA VAL A 89 -8.06 -10.84 0.77
C VAL A 89 -8.33 -11.99 -0.20
N LEU A 90 -8.21 -11.74 -1.50
CA LEU A 90 -8.42 -12.77 -2.52
C LEU A 90 -7.38 -13.90 -2.39
N SER A 91 -6.09 -13.56 -2.26
CA SER A 91 -5.03 -14.56 -2.10
C SER A 91 -5.19 -15.36 -0.80
N THR A 92 -5.51 -14.70 0.31
CA THR A 92 -5.78 -15.35 1.59
C THR A 92 -6.99 -16.29 1.51
N LEU A 93 -8.07 -15.88 0.82
CA LEU A 93 -9.24 -16.70 0.62
C LEU A 93 -8.90 -17.94 -0.23
N MET A 94 -8.18 -17.77 -1.34
CA MET A 94 -7.77 -18.90 -2.20
C MET A 94 -6.88 -19.89 -1.44
N MET A 95 -5.92 -19.36 -0.65
CA MET A 95 -5.05 -20.17 0.20
C MET A 95 -5.88 -20.93 1.26
N SER A 96 -6.83 -20.25 1.93
CA SER A 96 -7.72 -20.84 2.93
C SER A 96 -8.58 -21.98 2.36
N ILE A 97 -9.16 -21.79 1.19
CA ILE A 97 -9.91 -22.83 0.50
C ILE A 97 -9.01 -24.04 0.20
N SER A 98 -7.78 -23.78 -0.25
CA SER A 98 -6.84 -24.84 -0.62
C SER A 98 -6.43 -25.69 0.59
N PHE A 99 -5.95 -25.07 1.68
CA PHE A 99 -5.54 -25.84 2.84
C PHE A 99 -6.70 -26.45 3.64
N ASN A 100 -7.89 -25.89 3.58
CA ASN A 100 -9.08 -26.52 4.17
C ASN A 100 -9.53 -27.77 3.41
N ASN A 101 -9.32 -27.82 2.08
CA ASN A 101 -9.68 -28.97 1.27
C ASN A 101 -8.69 -30.14 1.39
N MET A 102 -7.39 -29.87 1.46
CA MET A 102 -6.37 -30.92 1.43
C MET A 102 -5.64 -31.14 2.76
N GLY A 103 -5.85 -30.26 3.73
CA GLY A 103 -5.11 -30.23 5.00
C GLY A 103 -3.86 -29.36 4.93
N ALA A 104 -3.54 -28.70 6.07
CA ALA A 104 -2.44 -27.75 6.17
C ALA A 104 -1.08 -28.34 5.80
N GLU A 105 -0.79 -29.55 6.31
CA GLU A 105 0.50 -30.25 6.06
C GLU A 105 0.65 -30.65 4.58
N ALA A 106 -0.43 -31.18 3.97
CA ALA A 106 -0.43 -31.57 2.56
C ALA A 106 -0.33 -30.34 1.63
N PHE A 107 -0.91 -29.21 2.03
CA PHE A 107 -0.75 -27.95 1.32
C PHE A 107 0.69 -27.43 1.43
N ALA A 108 1.25 -27.40 2.63
CA ALA A 108 2.62 -26.93 2.86
C ALA A 108 3.67 -27.82 2.16
N ALA A 109 3.42 -29.13 2.04
CA ALA A 109 4.31 -30.07 1.35
C ALA A 109 4.45 -29.81 -0.17
N GLN A 110 3.61 -28.95 -0.76
CA GLN A 110 3.72 -28.53 -2.17
C GLN A 110 4.84 -27.48 -2.37
N TYR A 111 5.33 -26.87 -1.30
CA TYR A 111 6.38 -25.86 -1.33
C TYR A 111 7.75 -26.49 -1.07
N ALA A 112 8.81 -25.76 -1.40
CA ALA A 112 10.16 -26.24 -1.11
C ALA A 112 10.37 -26.45 0.41
N ASN A 113 11.25 -27.37 0.78
CA ASN A 113 11.51 -27.67 2.20
C ASN A 113 11.91 -26.45 3.03
N SER A 114 12.57 -25.45 2.42
CA SER A 114 12.91 -24.18 3.06
C SER A 114 11.71 -23.29 3.35
N GLU A 115 10.60 -23.48 2.64
CA GLU A 115 9.38 -22.67 2.74
C GLU A 115 8.28 -23.39 3.53
N TYR A 116 8.41 -24.70 3.73
CA TYR A 116 7.39 -25.53 4.40
C TYR A 116 6.94 -24.96 5.76
N GLN A 117 7.90 -24.62 6.62
CA GLN A 117 7.60 -24.06 7.94
C GLN A 117 6.96 -22.67 7.85
N ILE A 118 7.43 -21.84 6.92
CA ILE A 118 6.86 -20.48 6.69
C ILE A 118 5.40 -20.60 6.26
N VAL A 119 5.07 -21.56 5.40
CA VAL A 119 3.68 -21.80 4.96
C VAL A 119 2.81 -22.27 6.12
N LEU A 120 3.30 -23.16 6.99
CA LEU A 120 2.54 -23.59 8.17
C LEU A 120 2.30 -22.43 9.15
N GLU A 121 3.30 -21.60 9.39
CA GLU A 121 3.18 -20.40 10.21
C GLU A 121 2.14 -19.43 9.61
N THR A 122 2.20 -19.19 8.30
CA THR A 122 1.21 -18.36 7.59
C THR A 122 -0.22 -18.92 7.72
N ILE A 123 -0.40 -20.25 7.63
CA ILE A 123 -1.71 -20.89 7.84
C ILE A 123 -2.20 -20.67 9.28
N ALA A 124 -1.29 -20.79 10.26
CA ALA A 124 -1.63 -20.56 11.67
C ALA A 124 -2.04 -19.09 11.90
N GLU A 125 -1.33 -18.14 11.31
CA GLU A 125 -1.67 -16.71 11.36
C GLU A 125 -3.04 -16.43 10.73
N ILE A 126 -3.33 -16.99 9.56
CA ILE A 126 -4.63 -16.84 8.88
C ILE A 126 -5.76 -17.38 9.78
N ASN A 127 -5.57 -18.55 10.40
CA ASN A 127 -6.57 -19.13 11.30
C ASN A 127 -6.75 -18.35 12.61
N ALA A 128 -5.74 -17.56 13.01
CA ALA A 128 -5.80 -16.70 14.18
C ALA A 128 -6.48 -15.34 13.93
N ILE A 129 -6.76 -14.98 12.67
CA ILE A 129 -7.43 -13.72 12.33
C ILE A 129 -8.83 -13.70 12.92
N SER A 130 -9.07 -12.77 13.83
CA SER A 130 -10.41 -12.59 14.41
C SER A 130 -11.34 -11.84 13.44
N PRO A 131 -12.66 -12.10 13.47
CA PRO A 131 -13.62 -11.33 12.68
C PRO A 131 -13.54 -9.82 12.95
N LEU A 132 -13.22 -9.43 14.19
CA LEU A 132 -13.04 -8.02 14.57
C LEU A 132 -11.85 -7.40 13.82
N ALA A 133 -10.73 -8.11 13.70
CA ALA A 133 -9.57 -7.63 12.94
C ALA A 133 -9.93 -7.40 11.46
N GLY A 134 -10.73 -8.28 10.87
CA GLY A 134 -11.25 -8.09 9.50
C GLY A 134 -12.10 -6.82 9.36
N VAL A 135 -13.00 -6.57 10.31
CA VAL A 135 -13.81 -5.34 10.32
C VAL A 135 -12.92 -4.10 10.49
N MET A 136 -11.96 -4.14 11.39
CA MET A 136 -11.03 -3.01 11.60
C MET A 136 -10.20 -2.71 10.35
N ASN A 137 -9.74 -3.71 9.62
CA ASN A 137 -9.05 -3.52 8.35
C ASN A 137 -9.95 -2.85 7.30
N CYS A 138 -11.24 -3.20 7.24
CA CYS A 138 -12.18 -2.52 6.35
C CYS A 138 -12.39 -1.06 6.74
N VAL A 139 -12.52 -0.75 8.03
CA VAL A 139 -12.66 0.63 8.54
C VAL A 139 -11.39 1.44 8.23
N GLU A 140 -10.23 0.87 8.46
CA GLU A 140 -8.94 1.50 8.13
C GLU A 140 -8.85 1.84 6.64
N ARG A 141 -9.18 0.89 5.76
CA ARG A 141 -9.15 1.12 4.31
C ARG A 141 -10.17 2.18 3.86
N ALA A 142 -11.35 2.21 4.48
CA ALA A 142 -12.33 3.27 4.20
C ALA A 142 -11.80 4.66 4.61
N ALA A 143 -11.11 4.74 5.76
CA ALA A 143 -10.47 6.00 6.19
C ALA A 143 -9.33 6.41 5.25
N VAL A 144 -8.47 5.48 4.84
CA VAL A 144 -7.41 5.72 3.85
C VAL A 144 -8.01 6.17 2.52
N PHE A 145 -9.07 5.53 2.04
CA PHE A 145 -9.76 5.94 0.81
C PHE A 145 -10.29 7.39 0.88
N ALA A 146 -10.91 7.77 2.01
CA ALA A 146 -11.36 9.14 2.22
C ALA A 146 -10.17 10.12 2.22
N LEU A 147 -9.09 9.79 2.92
CA LEU A 147 -7.87 10.57 2.96
C LEU A 147 -7.26 10.76 1.56
N GLN A 148 -7.25 9.73 0.72
CA GLN A 148 -6.76 9.81 -0.66
C GLN A 148 -7.53 10.83 -1.51
N ILE A 149 -8.85 10.93 -1.28
CA ILE A 149 -9.69 11.94 -1.95
C ILE A 149 -9.34 13.33 -1.44
N GLU A 150 -9.22 13.52 -0.12
CA GLU A 150 -8.87 14.80 0.49
C GLU A 150 -7.49 15.30 0.03
N LEU A 151 -6.47 14.46 0.06
CA LEU A 151 -5.13 14.78 -0.43
C LEU A 151 -5.13 15.14 -1.92
N SER A 152 -5.95 14.47 -2.73
CA SER A 152 -6.10 14.79 -4.14
C SER A 152 -6.71 16.18 -4.35
N VAL A 153 -7.69 16.56 -3.55
CA VAL A 153 -8.29 17.91 -3.60
C VAL A 153 -7.30 18.98 -3.10
N LEU A 154 -6.54 18.70 -2.04
CA LEU A 154 -5.50 19.59 -1.54
C LEU A 154 -4.40 19.81 -2.60
N MET A 155 -3.86 18.74 -3.16
CA MET A 155 -2.83 18.83 -4.21
C MET A 155 -3.32 19.59 -5.45
N PHE A 156 -4.57 19.39 -5.85
CA PHE A 156 -5.20 20.18 -6.92
C PHE A 156 -5.19 21.67 -6.57
N GLY A 157 -5.53 22.01 -5.33
CA GLY A 157 -5.48 23.40 -4.82
C GLY A 157 -4.07 23.98 -4.86
N VAL A 158 -3.06 23.21 -4.46
CA VAL A 158 -1.64 23.61 -4.49
C VAL A 158 -1.18 23.92 -5.92
N VAL A 159 -1.44 23.01 -6.85
CA VAL A 159 -1.04 23.19 -8.26
C VAL A 159 -1.77 24.36 -8.90
N ARG A 160 -3.05 24.52 -8.61
CA ARG A 160 -3.87 25.60 -9.18
C ARG A 160 -3.53 26.98 -8.65
N SER A 161 -3.23 27.09 -7.36
CA SER A 161 -2.82 28.35 -6.73
C SER A 161 -1.37 28.72 -7.01
N GLN A 162 -0.60 27.83 -7.63
CA GLN A 162 0.87 27.94 -7.84
C GLN A 162 1.66 28.15 -6.55
N LYS A 163 1.08 27.80 -5.40
CA LYS A 163 1.74 27.92 -4.08
C LYS A 163 2.49 26.62 -3.74
N PHE A 164 3.54 26.32 -4.49
CA PHE A 164 4.29 25.06 -4.38
C PHE A 164 4.97 24.86 -3.02
N TRP A 165 5.08 25.90 -2.19
CA TRP A 165 5.55 25.75 -0.82
C TRP A 165 4.56 24.98 0.09
N LEU A 166 3.32 24.82 -0.33
CA LEU A 166 2.31 23.98 0.34
C LEU A 166 2.41 22.49 -0.02
N TYR A 167 3.26 22.13 -0.98
CA TYR A 167 3.47 20.73 -1.38
C TYR A 167 3.78 19.78 -0.22
N PRO A 168 4.60 20.16 0.79
CA PRO A 168 4.88 19.27 1.92
C PRO A 168 3.70 19.10 2.90
N VAL A 169 2.63 19.85 2.72
CA VAL A 169 1.43 19.86 3.59
C VAL A 169 0.25 19.16 2.92
N SER A 170 0.35 18.89 1.63
CA SER A 170 -0.62 18.08 0.88
C SER A 170 -0.24 16.61 0.94
#